data_7a327e2d629c8ef6af8cda7dbab1b5e3
#
_entry.id   7a327e2d629c8ef6af8cda7dbab1b5e3
#
_cell.length_a   1.000
_cell.length_b   1.000
_cell.length_c   1.000
_cell.angle_alpha   90.00
_cell.angle_beta   90.00
_cell.angle_gamma   90.00
#
_symmetry.space_group_name_H-M   'P 1'
#
loop_
_entity.id
_entity.type
_entity.pdbx_description
1 polymer ?
#
loop_
_entity_poly.entity_id
_entity_poly.type
_entity_poly.pdbx_seq_one_letter_code
_entity_poly.pdbx_strand_id
1 'polypeptide(L)'
;TLYSDQGWIGALFAKAGIKIAYTKAGITIAMIFVGFPFVVRSVQPVLEKVDRGYEEAAMMLGAGRARTFFKVILPEIYPAALAGFGLAFARGIGEYGSVVFIAGNIPFKTQIAPLLIMSKLEQFKYSDATAIAVVLLAISFLLMLLINSIQIYMQRFRDGGENGASLKKVVEPYEKDSHRPVKGILIAVSVLFMVVMMVLPLALVVSSALKEGWAAYMRAILDEYTIKALKLTVFATASAVAVNTVFGIFASILISKYYFRGRQFLATLIDIPFSISPVIAGLVFSLTFGNLGWMGGFLQAHNVKIVFAVPGVILATIFVTFPFVFRELLPVLQAQGKEVEEAA
;
A
#
# COMPACT_ATOMS: atom_id res chain seq x y z
N THR A 1 24.79 -1.28 3.20
CA THR A 1 23.48 -1.52 2.57
C THR A 1 23.63 -2.44 1.36
N LEU A 2 22.60 -3.25 1.07
CA LEU A 2 22.61 -4.26 0.00
C LEU A 2 22.94 -3.67 -1.37
N TYR A 3 22.39 -2.50 -1.66
CA TYR A 3 22.51 -1.79 -2.94
C TYR A 3 23.61 -0.72 -2.96
N SER A 4 24.36 -0.54 -1.86
CA SER A 4 25.53 0.35 -1.85
C SER A 4 26.71 -0.29 -2.57
N ASP A 5 27.69 0.52 -2.96
CA ASP A 5 28.90 0.06 -3.65
C ASP A 5 29.65 -1.05 -2.87
N GLN A 6 29.47 -1.11 -1.54
CA GLN A 6 30.03 -2.14 -0.65
C GLN A 6 29.09 -3.34 -0.46
N GLY A 7 27.84 -3.26 -0.89
CA GLY A 7 26.88 -4.35 -0.86
C GLY A 7 27.07 -5.27 -2.06
N TRP A 8 26.83 -6.56 -1.91
CA TRP A 8 27.09 -7.52 -2.97
C TRP A 8 26.22 -7.33 -4.23
N ILE A 9 24.96 -6.86 -4.12
CA ILE A 9 24.15 -6.45 -5.28
C ILE A 9 24.72 -5.15 -5.87
N GLY A 10 24.98 -4.14 -5.01
CA GLY A 10 25.55 -2.88 -5.46
C GLY A 10 26.91 -3.06 -6.15
N ALA A 11 27.77 -3.92 -5.63
CA ALA A 11 29.05 -4.25 -6.23
C ALA A 11 28.91 -4.92 -7.62
N LEU A 12 27.88 -5.73 -7.82
CA LEU A 12 27.57 -6.38 -9.10
C LEU A 12 27.16 -5.34 -10.14
N PHE A 13 26.29 -4.40 -9.77
CA PHE A 13 25.87 -3.30 -10.65
C PHE A 13 26.96 -2.25 -10.83
N ALA A 14 27.80 -2.01 -9.82
CA ALA A 14 28.95 -1.10 -9.92
C ALA A 14 29.97 -1.57 -10.96
N LYS A 15 30.16 -2.90 -11.12
CA LYS A 15 30.99 -3.46 -12.21
C LYS A 15 30.43 -3.14 -13.60
N ALA A 16 29.13 -2.96 -13.73
CA ALA A 16 28.44 -2.53 -14.94
C ALA A 16 28.34 -1.00 -15.06
N GLY A 17 28.99 -0.23 -14.18
CA GLY A 17 28.92 1.24 -14.16
C GLY A 17 27.61 1.82 -13.63
N ILE A 18 26.74 1.01 -13.04
CA ILE A 18 25.42 1.43 -12.56
C ILE A 18 25.46 1.60 -11.04
N LYS A 19 25.23 2.82 -10.56
CA LYS A 19 25.02 3.11 -9.14
C LYS A 19 23.53 3.10 -8.80
N ILE A 20 23.16 2.34 -7.76
CA ILE A 20 21.77 2.24 -7.27
C ILE A 20 21.57 3.13 -6.04
N ALA A 21 22.39 2.96 -5.01
CA ALA A 21 22.28 3.77 -3.80
C ALA A 21 22.56 5.26 -4.08
N TYR A 22 21.80 6.13 -3.41
CA TYR A 22 21.88 7.59 -3.53
C TYR A 22 21.58 8.13 -4.93
N THR A 23 20.78 7.37 -5.70
CA THR A 23 20.34 7.75 -7.05
C THR A 23 18.83 7.66 -7.20
N LYS A 24 18.32 8.25 -8.29
CA LYS A 24 16.90 8.13 -8.66
C LYS A 24 16.50 6.66 -8.88
N ALA A 25 17.40 5.83 -9.43
CA ALA A 25 17.16 4.40 -9.62
C ALA A 25 16.89 3.68 -8.30
N GLY A 26 17.68 3.97 -7.26
CA GLY A 26 17.46 3.40 -5.92
C GLY A 26 16.11 3.80 -5.32
N ILE A 27 15.69 5.06 -5.49
CA ILE A 27 14.37 5.53 -5.06
C ILE A 27 13.27 4.77 -5.80
N THR A 28 13.39 4.62 -7.12
CA THR A 28 12.41 3.90 -7.94
C THR A 28 12.28 2.44 -7.52
N ILE A 29 13.40 1.75 -7.25
CA ILE A 29 13.39 0.36 -6.77
C ILE A 29 12.68 0.25 -5.42
N ALA A 30 12.96 1.16 -4.48
CA ALA A 30 12.28 1.18 -3.18
C ALA A 30 10.76 1.40 -3.34
N MET A 31 10.35 2.33 -4.21
CA MET A 31 8.94 2.60 -4.49
C MET A 31 8.24 1.42 -5.17
N ILE A 32 8.91 0.72 -6.10
CA ILE A 32 8.39 -0.51 -6.73
C ILE A 32 8.18 -1.57 -5.65
N PHE A 33 9.14 -1.78 -4.76
CA PHE A 33 9.04 -2.75 -3.68
C PHE A 33 7.82 -2.49 -2.78
N VAL A 34 7.61 -1.24 -2.38
CA VAL A 34 6.46 -0.84 -1.54
C VAL A 34 5.14 -0.91 -2.31
N GLY A 35 5.14 -0.56 -3.60
CA GLY A 35 3.94 -0.51 -4.45
C GLY A 35 3.49 -1.87 -4.98
N PHE A 36 4.43 -2.81 -5.17
CA PHE A 36 4.17 -4.12 -5.80
C PHE A 36 3.03 -4.92 -5.16
N PRO A 37 2.95 -5.08 -3.82
CA PRO A 37 1.87 -5.83 -3.19
C PRO A 37 0.47 -5.29 -3.49
N PHE A 38 0.32 -3.98 -3.68
CA PHE A 38 -0.96 -3.35 -3.96
C PHE A 38 -1.48 -3.72 -5.35
N VAL A 39 -0.59 -3.74 -6.33
CA VAL A 39 -0.94 -4.15 -7.71
C VAL A 39 -1.31 -5.63 -7.73
N VAL A 40 -0.51 -6.48 -7.11
CA VAL A 40 -0.79 -7.94 -7.06
C VAL A 40 -2.12 -8.22 -6.38
N ARG A 41 -2.38 -7.65 -5.20
CA ARG A 41 -3.65 -7.84 -4.47
C ARG A 41 -4.88 -7.34 -5.22
N SER A 42 -4.73 -6.33 -6.06
CA SER A 42 -5.83 -5.83 -6.88
C SER A 42 -6.11 -6.72 -8.10
N VAL A 43 -5.06 -7.24 -8.74
CA VAL A 43 -5.16 -8.01 -9.99
C VAL A 43 -5.51 -9.47 -9.74
N GLN A 44 -4.91 -10.09 -8.73
CA GLN A 44 -5.03 -11.53 -8.46
C GLN A 44 -6.49 -11.99 -8.34
N PRO A 45 -7.38 -11.36 -7.54
CA PRO A 45 -8.76 -11.85 -7.40
C PRO A 45 -9.58 -11.73 -8.67
N VAL A 46 -9.26 -10.77 -9.54
CA VAL A 46 -9.91 -10.60 -10.83
C VAL A 46 -9.41 -11.67 -11.80
N LEU A 47 -8.11 -11.89 -11.85
CA LEU A 47 -7.48 -12.90 -12.69
C LEU A 47 -7.99 -14.33 -12.35
N GLU A 48 -8.18 -14.63 -11.07
CA GLU A 48 -8.74 -15.92 -10.61
C GLU A 48 -10.19 -16.12 -11.04
N LYS A 49 -10.93 -15.03 -11.29
CA LYS A 49 -12.33 -15.07 -11.75
C LYS A 49 -12.48 -15.04 -13.28
N VAL A 50 -11.41 -14.80 -14.03
CA VAL A 50 -11.45 -14.83 -15.50
C VAL A 50 -11.82 -16.26 -15.93
N ASP A 51 -12.90 -16.37 -16.69
CA ASP A 51 -13.36 -17.66 -17.21
C ASP A 51 -12.38 -18.18 -18.26
N ARG A 52 -11.89 -19.40 -18.04
CA ARG A 52 -11.00 -20.09 -18.99
C ARG A 52 -11.66 -20.35 -20.35
N GLY A 53 -12.98 -20.37 -20.39
CA GLY A 53 -13.73 -20.46 -21.64
C GLY A 53 -13.41 -19.35 -22.64
N TYR A 54 -13.05 -18.16 -22.17
CA TYR A 54 -12.60 -17.08 -23.05
C TYR A 54 -11.25 -17.39 -23.71
N GLU A 55 -10.33 -18.03 -23.00
CA GLU A 55 -9.04 -18.45 -23.56
C GLU A 55 -9.22 -19.57 -24.58
N GLU A 56 -10.05 -20.55 -24.25
CA GLU A 56 -10.37 -21.68 -25.12
C GLU A 56 -11.07 -21.23 -26.39
N ALA A 57 -12.07 -20.37 -26.28
CA ALA A 57 -12.76 -19.80 -27.44
C ALA A 57 -11.81 -18.99 -28.34
N ALA A 58 -10.91 -18.22 -27.76
CA ALA A 58 -9.91 -17.48 -28.53
C ALA A 58 -8.95 -18.42 -29.27
N MET A 59 -8.53 -19.52 -28.63
CA MET A 59 -7.70 -20.55 -29.26
C MET A 59 -8.43 -21.26 -30.40
N MET A 60 -9.72 -21.61 -30.24
CA MET A 60 -10.55 -22.21 -31.30
C MET A 60 -10.67 -21.28 -32.53
N LEU A 61 -10.65 -19.97 -32.31
CA LEU A 61 -10.60 -18.95 -33.37
C LEU A 61 -9.20 -18.70 -33.97
N GLY A 62 -8.21 -19.53 -33.61
CA GLY A 62 -6.85 -19.46 -34.12
C GLY A 62 -5.98 -18.35 -33.49
N ALA A 63 -6.40 -17.80 -32.34
CA ALA A 63 -5.58 -16.81 -31.64
C ALA A 63 -4.40 -17.47 -30.93
N GLY A 64 -3.19 -17.01 -31.24
CA GLY A 64 -1.99 -17.40 -30.47
C GLY A 64 -2.02 -16.77 -29.07
N ARG A 65 -1.28 -17.36 -28.11
CA ARG A 65 -1.23 -16.99 -26.69
C ARG A 65 -1.02 -15.50 -26.42
N ALA A 66 -0.06 -14.90 -27.10
CA ALA A 66 0.20 -13.46 -26.95
C ALA A 66 -1.05 -12.64 -27.34
N ARG A 67 -1.71 -13.01 -28.44
CA ARG A 67 -2.95 -12.37 -28.87
C ARG A 67 -4.09 -12.56 -27.87
N THR A 68 -4.26 -13.77 -27.33
CA THR A 68 -5.23 -14.07 -26.27
C THR A 68 -4.94 -13.25 -25.02
N PHE A 69 -3.70 -13.20 -24.57
CA PHE A 69 -3.33 -12.38 -23.40
C PHE A 69 -3.64 -10.89 -23.63
N PHE A 70 -3.14 -10.29 -24.71
CA PHE A 70 -3.31 -8.84 -24.94
C PHE A 70 -4.72 -8.42 -25.34
N LYS A 71 -5.51 -9.29 -26.00
CA LYS A 71 -6.84 -8.94 -26.50
C LYS A 71 -8.00 -9.47 -25.66
N VAL A 72 -7.76 -10.46 -24.82
CA VAL A 72 -8.82 -11.09 -24.00
C VAL A 72 -8.52 -10.91 -22.50
N ILE A 73 -7.38 -11.41 -22.02
CA ILE A 73 -7.09 -11.40 -20.57
C ILE A 73 -6.76 -10.00 -20.08
N LEU A 74 -5.85 -9.30 -20.74
CA LEU A 74 -5.39 -7.98 -20.31
C LEU A 74 -6.51 -6.93 -20.23
N PRO A 75 -7.45 -6.81 -21.20
CA PRO A 75 -8.58 -5.91 -21.04
C PRO A 75 -9.47 -6.23 -19.85
N GLU A 76 -9.64 -7.50 -19.50
CA GLU A 76 -10.44 -7.95 -18.37
C GLU A 76 -9.81 -7.54 -17.03
N ILE A 77 -8.50 -7.71 -16.88
CA ILE A 77 -7.77 -7.36 -15.66
C ILE A 77 -7.33 -5.89 -15.61
N TYR A 78 -7.40 -5.15 -16.71
CA TYR A 78 -6.90 -3.78 -16.81
C TYR A 78 -7.53 -2.81 -15.78
N PRO A 79 -8.85 -2.85 -15.51
CA PRO A 79 -9.46 -1.99 -14.48
C PRO A 79 -8.89 -2.27 -13.07
N ALA A 80 -8.67 -3.55 -12.77
CA ALA A 80 -8.07 -3.95 -11.48
C ALA A 80 -6.58 -3.55 -11.41
N ALA A 81 -5.85 -3.70 -12.51
CA ALA A 81 -4.46 -3.25 -12.60
C ALA A 81 -4.35 -1.73 -12.42
N LEU A 82 -5.25 -0.96 -13.03
CA LEU A 82 -5.32 0.49 -12.85
C LEU A 82 -5.66 0.88 -11.41
N ALA A 83 -6.57 0.14 -10.77
CA ALA A 83 -6.88 0.31 -9.35
C ALA A 83 -5.65 0.08 -8.47
N GLY A 84 -4.98 -1.06 -8.66
CA GLY A 84 -3.76 -1.41 -7.93
C GLY A 84 -2.62 -0.43 -8.17
N PHE A 85 -2.44 0.02 -9.41
CA PHE A 85 -1.48 1.08 -9.75
C PHE A 85 -1.81 2.39 -9.03
N GLY A 86 -3.08 2.80 -9.00
CA GLY A 86 -3.50 4.00 -8.29
C GLY A 86 -3.18 3.96 -6.81
N LEU A 87 -3.44 2.81 -6.17
CA LEU A 87 -3.11 2.58 -4.77
C LEU A 87 -1.60 2.60 -4.52
N ALA A 88 -0.83 1.89 -5.35
CA ALA A 88 0.63 1.86 -5.28
C ALA A 88 1.22 3.26 -5.45
N PHE A 89 0.68 4.03 -6.39
CA PHE A 89 1.13 5.39 -6.67
C PHE A 89 0.79 6.35 -5.53
N ALA A 90 -0.45 6.32 -5.02
CA ALA A 90 -0.86 7.13 -3.88
C ALA A 90 0.00 6.84 -2.64
N ARG A 91 0.27 5.54 -2.38
CA ARG A 91 1.16 5.12 -1.29
C ARG A 91 2.59 5.57 -1.52
N GLY A 92 3.09 5.47 -2.77
CA GLY A 92 4.45 5.86 -3.15
C GLY A 92 4.73 7.35 -3.01
N ILE A 93 3.77 8.23 -3.35
CA ILE A 93 3.92 9.70 -3.19
C ILE A 93 4.24 10.06 -1.73
N GLY A 94 3.62 9.36 -0.78
CA GLY A 94 3.82 9.57 0.64
C GLY A 94 4.99 8.79 1.25
N GLU A 95 5.74 8.03 0.46
CA GLU A 95 6.78 7.17 1.01
C GLU A 95 7.98 7.95 1.53
N TYR A 96 8.27 7.71 2.81
CA TYR A 96 9.42 8.28 3.51
C TYR A 96 10.36 7.20 4.02
N GLY A 97 9.80 6.17 4.67
CA GLY A 97 10.56 5.21 5.48
C GLY A 97 11.59 4.41 4.68
N SER A 98 11.18 3.80 3.58
CA SER A 98 12.11 3.02 2.75
C SER A 98 13.07 3.89 1.95
N VAL A 99 12.61 5.09 1.57
CA VAL A 99 13.39 6.00 0.71
C VAL A 99 14.48 6.75 1.48
N VAL A 100 14.26 7.09 2.75
CA VAL A 100 15.25 7.85 3.55
C VAL A 100 16.62 7.17 3.60
N PHE A 101 16.64 5.84 3.65
CA PHE A 101 17.89 5.07 3.72
C PHE A 101 18.60 4.90 2.39
N ILE A 102 17.88 4.93 1.26
CA ILE A 102 18.44 4.68 -0.07
C ILE A 102 18.70 5.96 -0.87
N ALA A 103 17.94 7.02 -0.59
CA ALA A 103 18.01 8.28 -1.33
C ALA A 103 19.19 9.17 -0.90
N GLY A 104 19.61 9.11 0.37
CA GLY A 104 20.65 9.98 0.91
C GLY A 104 20.27 11.45 1.02
N ASN A 105 19.00 11.82 0.76
CA ASN A 105 18.43 13.16 0.92
C ASN A 105 19.25 14.29 0.26
N ILE A 106 19.80 14.05 -0.94
CA ILE A 106 20.66 15.01 -1.65
C ILE A 106 19.78 16.08 -2.32
N PRO A 107 19.91 17.38 -1.95
CA PRO A 107 19.13 18.45 -2.56
C PRO A 107 19.24 18.44 -4.09
N PHE A 108 18.12 18.70 -4.78
CA PHE A 108 17.97 18.74 -6.25
C PHE A 108 18.26 17.41 -6.99
N LYS A 109 18.73 16.36 -6.30
CA LYS A 109 19.07 15.06 -6.92
C LYS A 109 18.15 13.94 -6.47
N THR A 110 18.09 13.68 -5.16
CA THR A 110 17.37 12.55 -4.57
C THR A 110 16.46 12.94 -3.41
N GLN A 111 16.34 14.22 -3.12
CA GLN A 111 15.43 14.72 -2.11
C GLN A 111 14.00 14.72 -2.64
N ILE A 112 13.17 13.79 -2.17
CA ILE A 112 11.74 13.74 -2.48
C ILE A 112 10.93 14.60 -1.49
N ALA A 113 9.69 14.93 -1.85
CA ALA A 113 8.86 15.83 -1.04
C ALA A 113 8.71 15.43 0.44
N PRO A 114 8.45 14.15 0.80
CA PRO A 114 8.41 13.74 2.21
C PRO A 114 9.74 13.95 2.96
N LEU A 115 10.87 13.73 2.30
CA LEU A 115 12.20 14.01 2.88
C LEU A 115 12.42 15.50 3.10
N LEU A 116 11.97 16.33 2.16
CA LEU A 116 12.06 17.80 2.28
C LEU A 116 11.17 18.31 3.42
N ILE A 117 9.94 17.79 3.57
CA ILE A 117 9.05 18.12 4.69
C ILE A 117 9.75 17.80 6.02
N MET A 118 10.32 16.60 6.15
CA MET A 118 11.02 16.20 7.37
C MET A 118 12.23 17.10 7.67
N SER A 119 13.03 17.41 6.64
CA SER A 119 14.16 18.35 6.80
C SER A 119 13.72 19.75 7.25
N LYS A 120 12.56 20.24 6.79
CA LYS A 120 12.00 21.52 7.25
C LYS A 120 11.49 21.44 8.69
N LEU A 121 10.90 20.30 9.08
CA LEU A 121 10.46 20.07 10.47
C LEU A 121 11.65 20.04 11.44
N GLU A 122 12.74 19.36 11.07
CA GLU A 122 13.99 19.31 11.84
C GLU A 122 14.62 20.72 12.02
N GLN A 123 14.40 21.62 11.05
CA GLN A 123 14.82 23.01 11.10
C GLN A 123 13.81 23.93 11.83
N PHE A 124 12.75 23.39 12.42
CA PHE A 124 11.64 24.13 13.04
C PHE A 124 10.90 25.10 12.10
N LYS A 125 11.01 24.89 10.77
CA LYS A 125 10.32 25.70 9.75
C LYS A 125 8.96 25.11 9.43
N TYR A 126 8.06 25.17 10.41
CA TYR A 126 6.72 24.55 10.31
C TYR A 126 5.88 25.12 9.16
N SER A 127 5.97 26.40 8.87
CA SER A 127 5.24 27.06 7.78
C SER A 127 5.64 26.47 6.42
N ASP A 128 6.96 26.34 6.17
CA ASP A 128 7.48 25.77 4.93
C ASP A 128 7.06 24.30 4.79
N ALA A 129 7.20 23.52 5.87
CA ALA A 129 6.83 22.11 5.92
C ALA A 129 5.34 21.93 5.60
N THR A 130 4.48 22.77 6.20
CA THR A 130 3.04 22.73 6.00
C THR A 130 2.66 23.11 4.56
N ALA A 131 3.29 24.13 3.98
CA ALA A 131 3.03 24.51 2.60
C ALA A 131 3.33 23.36 1.62
N ILE A 132 4.48 22.69 1.77
CA ILE A 132 4.85 21.54 0.94
C ILE A 132 3.86 20.38 1.16
N ALA A 133 3.47 20.13 2.43
CA ALA A 133 2.53 19.08 2.78
C ALA A 133 1.16 19.29 2.14
N VAL A 134 0.62 20.51 2.15
CA VAL A 134 -0.66 20.86 1.52
C VAL A 134 -0.62 20.62 0.00
N VAL A 135 0.45 21.02 -0.67
CA VAL A 135 0.64 20.77 -2.10
C VAL A 135 0.67 19.27 -2.38
N LEU A 136 1.42 18.50 -1.58
CA LEU A 136 1.52 17.05 -1.75
C LEU A 136 0.18 16.35 -1.50
N LEU A 137 -0.58 16.79 -0.50
CA LEU A 137 -1.94 16.33 -0.23
C LEU A 137 -2.88 16.61 -1.40
N ALA A 138 -2.86 17.84 -1.93
CA ALA A 138 -3.68 18.23 -3.07
C ALA A 138 -3.36 17.37 -4.30
N ILE A 139 -2.08 17.16 -4.61
CA ILE A 139 -1.66 16.30 -5.72
C ILE A 139 -2.15 14.86 -5.50
N SER A 140 -1.94 14.29 -4.32
CA SER A 140 -2.37 12.93 -3.99
C SER A 140 -3.89 12.76 -4.12
N PHE A 141 -4.65 13.74 -3.62
CA PHE A 141 -6.11 13.73 -3.69
C PHE A 141 -6.62 13.86 -5.13
N LEU A 142 -6.07 14.78 -5.92
CA LEU A 142 -6.45 14.94 -7.33
C LEU A 142 -6.14 13.69 -8.14
N LEU A 143 -4.98 13.08 -7.93
CA LEU A 143 -4.61 11.83 -8.61
C LEU A 143 -5.54 10.68 -8.21
N MET A 144 -5.90 10.57 -6.94
CA MET A 144 -6.84 9.56 -6.47
C MET A 144 -8.24 9.77 -7.07
N LEU A 145 -8.72 11.02 -7.12
CA LEU A 145 -9.98 11.35 -7.80
C LEU A 145 -9.94 11.01 -9.29
N LEU A 146 -8.84 11.32 -9.97
CA LEU A 146 -8.65 11.01 -11.38
C LEU A 146 -8.73 9.50 -11.63
N ILE A 147 -7.96 8.71 -10.87
CA ILE A 147 -7.93 7.25 -10.98
C ILE A 147 -9.30 6.66 -10.70
N ASN A 148 -9.97 7.10 -9.63
CA ASN A 148 -11.33 6.66 -9.29
C ASN A 148 -12.35 7.01 -10.38
N SER A 149 -12.26 8.21 -10.96
CA SER A 149 -13.12 8.63 -12.07
C SER A 149 -12.91 7.76 -13.31
N ILE A 150 -11.68 7.43 -13.65
CA ILE A 150 -11.36 6.53 -14.76
C ILE A 150 -11.93 5.13 -14.49
N GLN A 151 -11.82 4.61 -13.28
CA GLN A 151 -12.38 3.31 -12.91
C GLN A 151 -13.90 3.28 -13.07
N ILE A 152 -14.61 4.29 -12.55
CA ILE A 152 -16.07 4.40 -12.67
C ILE A 152 -16.49 4.50 -14.15
N TYR A 153 -15.77 5.27 -14.94
CA TYR A 153 -16.02 5.39 -16.37
C TYR A 153 -15.87 4.02 -17.07
N MET A 154 -14.80 3.30 -16.79
CA MET A 154 -14.55 1.98 -17.38
C MET A 154 -15.59 0.93 -16.94
N GLN A 155 -16.02 0.94 -15.67
CA GLN A 155 -17.07 0.05 -15.17
C GLN A 155 -18.41 0.29 -15.89
N ARG A 156 -18.79 1.53 -16.12
CA ARG A 156 -20.02 1.86 -16.84
C ARG A 156 -20.05 1.32 -18.28
N PHE A 157 -18.90 1.29 -18.96
CA PHE A 157 -18.80 0.69 -20.30
C PHE A 157 -18.94 -0.83 -20.28
N ARG A 158 -18.51 -1.48 -19.19
CA ARG A 158 -18.61 -2.93 -19.00
C ARG A 158 -20.03 -3.36 -18.69
N ASP A 159 -20.68 -2.69 -17.75
CA ASP A 159 -22.07 -2.98 -17.34
C ASP A 159 -23.08 -2.68 -18.47
N GLY A 160 -22.80 -1.78 -19.39
CA GLY A 160 -23.61 -1.50 -20.56
C GLY A 160 -23.57 -2.59 -21.65
N GLY A 161 -22.60 -3.51 -21.58
CA GLY A 161 -22.44 -4.66 -22.49
C GLY A 161 -23.05 -5.97 -21.97
N GLU A 162 -23.39 -6.06 -20.71
CA GLU A 162 -23.87 -7.30 -20.06
C GLU A 162 -25.38 -7.55 -20.13
N ASN A 163 -26.16 -6.75 -20.88
CA ASN A 163 -27.59 -6.99 -21.07
C ASN A 163 -27.94 -8.19 -21.99
N GLY A 164 -27.06 -9.16 -22.10
CA GLY A 164 -27.35 -10.36 -22.86
C GLY A 164 -26.34 -11.46 -22.63
N ALA A 165 -26.62 -12.35 -21.73
CA ALA A 165 -26.26 -13.77 -21.65
C ALA A 165 -25.71 -14.16 -20.27
N SER A 166 -26.63 -14.40 -19.36
CA SER A 166 -26.38 -15.30 -18.24
C SER A 166 -26.22 -16.74 -18.79
N LEU A 167 -25.02 -17.06 -19.23
CA LEU A 167 -24.64 -18.44 -19.49
C LEU A 167 -24.29 -19.11 -18.17
N LYS A 168 -25.18 -19.97 -17.70
CA LYS A 168 -24.98 -20.88 -16.56
C LYS A 168 -23.63 -21.60 -16.70
N LYS A 169 -22.77 -21.44 -15.71
CA LYS A 169 -21.52 -22.18 -15.54
C LYS A 169 -21.76 -23.67 -15.64
N VAL A 170 -21.24 -24.32 -16.67
CA VAL A 170 -20.88 -25.74 -16.64
C VAL A 170 -19.39 -25.77 -16.28
N VAL A 171 -19.11 -26.08 -15.02
CA VAL A 171 -17.74 -26.27 -14.55
C VAL A 171 -17.36 -27.72 -14.79
N GLU A 172 -16.58 -28.00 -15.83
CA GLU A 172 -15.86 -29.28 -15.94
C GLU A 172 -14.40 -29.09 -15.49
N PRO A 173 -13.82 -30.10 -14.80
CA PRO A 173 -12.44 -30.00 -14.34
C PRO A 173 -11.47 -30.18 -15.52
N TYR A 174 -10.63 -29.19 -15.72
CA TYR A 174 -9.62 -29.15 -16.78
C TYR A 174 -8.50 -30.16 -16.53
N GLU A 175 -8.30 -31.00 -17.51
CA GLU A 175 -7.21 -31.96 -17.57
C GLU A 175 -6.00 -31.42 -18.38
N LYS A 176 -4.84 -31.45 -17.68
CA LYS A 176 -3.48 -31.52 -18.21
C LYS A 176 -2.92 -30.34 -19.02
N ASP A 177 -2.20 -29.57 -18.30
CA ASP A 177 -1.26 -28.50 -18.69
C ASP A 177 -0.20 -28.95 -19.74
N SER A 178 -0.40 -28.65 -21.03
CA SER A 178 0.61 -28.91 -22.07
C SER A 178 1.70 -27.83 -22.18
N HIS A 179 1.77 -26.88 -21.23
CA HIS A 179 2.61 -25.69 -21.36
C HIS A 179 3.64 -25.51 -20.25
N ARG A 180 4.30 -26.60 -19.91
CA ARG A 180 5.38 -26.65 -18.89
C ARG A 180 6.47 -25.57 -19.00
N PRO A 181 7.01 -25.18 -20.19
CA PRO A 181 8.12 -24.24 -20.22
C PRO A 181 7.75 -22.80 -19.88
N VAL A 182 6.62 -22.27 -20.39
CA VAL A 182 6.20 -20.87 -20.11
C VAL A 182 5.80 -20.70 -18.66
N LYS A 183 5.06 -21.67 -18.11
CA LYS A 183 4.72 -21.71 -16.68
C LYS A 183 5.98 -21.75 -15.81
N GLY A 184 6.96 -22.59 -16.17
CA GLY A 184 8.23 -22.68 -15.47
C GLY A 184 9.00 -21.35 -15.48
N ILE A 185 9.07 -20.66 -16.61
CA ILE A 185 9.73 -19.36 -16.74
C ILE A 185 9.00 -18.30 -15.90
N LEU A 186 7.67 -18.21 -15.96
CA LEU A 186 6.89 -17.26 -15.17
C LEU A 186 7.07 -17.48 -13.67
N ILE A 187 7.01 -18.74 -13.24
CA ILE A 187 7.27 -19.10 -11.83
C ILE A 187 8.69 -18.72 -11.44
N ALA A 188 9.69 -19.07 -12.25
CA ALA A 188 11.09 -18.77 -11.96
C ALA A 188 11.33 -17.26 -11.84
N VAL A 189 10.80 -16.46 -12.75
CA VAL A 189 10.91 -14.98 -12.72
C VAL A 189 10.23 -14.41 -11.48
N SER A 190 9.02 -14.87 -11.17
CA SER A 190 8.28 -14.40 -9.99
C SER A 190 8.97 -14.78 -8.69
N VAL A 191 9.45 -16.03 -8.59
CA VAL A 191 10.21 -16.51 -7.42
C VAL A 191 11.54 -15.77 -7.28
N LEU A 192 12.28 -15.58 -8.39
CA LEU A 192 13.52 -14.81 -8.38
C LEU A 192 13.28 -13.39 -7.91
N PHE A 193 12.24 -12.72 -8.41
CA PHE A 193 11.85 -11.38 -7.98
C PHE A 193 11.53 -11.36 -6.47
N MET A 194 10.72 -12.30 -5.98
CA MET A 194 10.40 -12.42 -4.56
C MET A 194 11.64 -12.67 -3.71
N VAL A 195 12.53 -13.57 -4.13
CA VAL A 195 13.76 -13.88 -3.40
C VAL A 195 14.66 -12.65 -3.33
N VAL A 196 14.91 -11.99 -4.46
CA VAL A 196 15.81 -10.83 -4.52
C VAL A 196 15.22 -9.60 -3.80
N MET A 197 13.91 -9.38 -3.92
CA MET A 197 13.28 -8.18 -3.36
C MET A 197 12.81 -8.37 -1.91
N MET A 198 12.45 -9.58 -1.50
CA MET A 198 11.83 -9.81 -0.20
C MET A 198 12.69 -10.70 0.71
N VAL A 199 13.08 -11.88 0.27
CA VAL A 199 13.79 -12.84 1.13
C VAL A 199 15.21 -12.36 1.43
N LEU A 200 15.90 -11.85 0.44
CA LEU A 200 17.28 -11.43 0.56
C LEU A 200 17.50 -10.24 1.51
N PRO A 201 16.73 -9.13 1.43
CA PRO A 201 16.83 -8.05 2.41
C PRO A 201 16.54 -8.53 3.84
N LEU A 202 15.53 -9.40 4.03
CA LEU A 202 15.22 -9.96 5.34
C LEU A 202 16.36 -10.81 5.87
N ALA A 203 16.92 -11.71 5.04
CA ALA A 203 18.06 -12.53 5.42
C ALA A 203 19.27 -11.69 5.83
N LEU A 204 19.51 -10.57 5.15
CA LEU A 204 20.59 -9.65 5.50
C LEU A 204 20.32 -8.88 6.79
N VAL A 205 19.10 -8.48 7.07
CA VAL A 205 18.76 -7.87 8.36
C VAL A 205 19.07 -8.86 9.49
N VAL A 206 18.61 -10.11 9.35
CA VAL A 206 18.87 -11.16 10.35
C VAL A 206 20.37 -11.45 10.48
N SER A 207 21.08 -11.61 9.36
CA SER A 207 22.53 -11.87 9.40
C SER A 207 23.32 -10.70 10.00
N SER A 208 22.91 -9.47 9.71
CA SER A 208 23.53 -8.27 10.30
C SER A 208 23.25 -8.14 11.78
N ALA A 209 22.04 -8.50 12.23
CA ALA A 209 21.68 -8.50 13.64
C ALA A 209 22.51 -9.52 14.45
N LEU A 210 22.90 -10.64 13.84
CA LEU A 210 23.68 -11.70 14.46
C LEU A 210 25.20 -11.59 14.23
N LYS A 211 25.65 -10.58 13.48
CA LYS A 211 27.06 -10.43 13.11
C LYS A 211 28.02 -10.32 14.30
N GLU A 212 27.58 -9.66 15.36
CA GLU A 212 28.36 -9.51 16.61
C GLU A 212 28.11 -10.66 17.62
N GLY A 213 27.40 -11.69 17.17
CA GLY A 213 27.10 -12.88 17.95
C GLY A 213 25.82 -12.79 18.77
N TRP A 214 25.34 -13.98 19.17
CA TRP A 214 24.07 -14.15 19.89
C TRP A 214 24.00 -13.37 21.21
N ALA A 215 25.11 -13.28 21.93
CA ALA A 215 25.19 -12.58 23.23
C ALA A 215 25.01 -11.06 23.06
N ALA A 216 25.54 -10.47 22.00
CA ALA A 216 25.33 -9.05 21.67
C ALA A 216 23.90 -8.78 21.27
N TYR A 217 23.31 -9.64 20.43
CA TYR A 217 21.91 -9.58 20.05
C TYR A 217 20.97 -9.65 21.26
N MET A 218 21.18 -10.59 22.18
CA MET A 218 20.38 -10.72 23.39
C MET A 218 20.51 -9.51 24.32
N ARG A 219 21.71 -8.95 24.49
CA ARG A 219 21.90 -7.71 25.26
C ARG A 219 21.11 -6.54 24.67
N ALA A 220 21.12 -6.38 23.34
CA ALA A 220 20.39 -5.32 22.68
C ALA A 220 18.85 -5.46 22.82
N ILE A 221 18.32 -6.70 22.78
CA ILE A 221 16.89 -6.93 22.96
C ILE A 221 16.45 -6.79 24.41
N LEU A 222 17.27 -7.27 25.34
CA LEU A 222 16.98 -7.23 26.78
C LEU A 222 17.30 -5.89 27.44
N ASP A 223 17.82 -4.93 26.67
CA ASP A 223 18.01 -3.57 27.13
C ASP A 223 16.69 -2.95 27.59
N GLU A 224 16.72 -2.21 28.69
CA GLU A 224 15.52 -1.63 29.32
C GLU A 224 14.75 -0.69 28.38
N TYR A 225 15.45 0.12 27.59
CA TYR A 225 14.84 1.01 26.61
C TYR A 225 14.17 0.23 25.49
N THR A 226 14.83 -0.82 25.00
CA THR A 226 14.29 -1.71 23.96
C THR A 226 13.00 -2.38 24.43
N ILE A 227 12.99 -2.94 25.64
CA ILE A 227 11.81 -3.59 26.22
C ILE A 227 10.66 -2.60 26.40
N LYS A 228 10.93 -1.39 26.91
CA LYS A 228 9.92 -0.34 27.05
C LYS A 228 9.35 0.08 25.70
N ALA A 229 10.21 0.26 24.68
CA ALA A 229 9.79 0.59 23.34
C ALA A 229 8.93 -0.51 22.70
N LEU A 230 9.33 -1.78 22.84
CA LEU A 230 8.55 -2.93 22.36
C LEU A 230 7.17 -3.03 23.03
N LYS A 231 7.11 -2.89 24.37
CA LYS A 231 5.85 -2.88 25.13
C LYS A 231 4.93 -1.75 24.65
N LEU A 232 5.48 -0.55 24.47
CA LEU A 232 4.70 0.60 23.96
C LEU A 232 4.18 0.34 22.54
N THR A 233 5.03 -0.19 21.66
CA THR A 233 4.64 -0.53 20.28
C THR A 233 3.51 -1.55 20.26
N VAL A 234 3.63 -2.65 21.01
CA VAL A 234 2.59 -3.68 21.10
C VAL A 234 1.29 -3.10 21.67
N PHE A 235 1.37 -2.34 22.74
CA PHE A 235 0.22 -1.70 23.36
C PHE A 235 -0.49 -0.72 22.41
N ALA A 236 0.28 0.17 21.75
CA ALA A 236 -0.26 1.14 20.81
C ALA A 236 -0.91 0.45 19.60
N THR A 237 -0.24 -0.59 19.06
CA THR A 237 -0.76 -1.36 17.93
C THR A 237 -2.04 -2.12 18.31
N ALA A 238 -2.06 -2.81 19.44
CA ALA A 238 -3.23 -3.55 19.92
C ALA A 238 -4.44 -2.60 20.14
N SER A 239 -4.18 -1.45 20.75
CA SER A 239 -5.22 -0.42 20.95
C SER A 239 -5.74 0.11 19.61
N ALA A 240 -4.86 0.42 18.67
CA ALA A 240 -5.25 0.91 17.35
C ALA A 240 -6.03 -0.15 16.55
N VAL A 241 -5.60 -1.40 16.57
CA VAL A 241 -6.29 -2.52 15.88
C VAL A 241 -7.68 -2.72 16.47
N ALA A 242 -7.84 -2.71 17.79
CA ALA A 242 -9.15 -2.84 18.43
C ALA A 242 -10.13 -1.74 17.99
N VAL A 243 -9.69 -0.48 18.03
CA VAL A 243 -10.49 0.66 17.59
C VAL A 243 -10.81 0.56 16.08
N ASN A 244 -9.81 0.29 15.25
CA ASN A 244 -9.99 0.19 13.81
C ASN A 244 -10.88 -0.98 13.39
N THR A 245 -10.85 -2.09 14.14
CA THR A 245 -11.76 -3.22 13.88
C THR A 245 -13.19 -2.81 14.10
N VAL A 246 -13.50 -2.19 15.25
CA VAL A 246 -14.86 -1.74 15.57
C VAL A 246 -15.36 -0.73 14.52
N PHE A 247 -14.64 0.37 14.33
CA PHE A 247 -15.06 1.41 13.38
C PHE A 247 -14.99 0.96 11.92
N GLY A 248 -14.04 0.10 11.56
CA GLY A 248 -13.92 -0.48 10.23
C GLY A 248 -15.11 -1.37 9.87
N ILE A 249 -15.59 -2.19 10.82
CA ILE A 249 -16.81 -2.99 10.65
C ILE A 249 -18.01 -2.07 10.42
N PHE A 250 -18.22 -1.07 11.29
CA PHE A 250 -19.33 -0.12 11.13
C PHE A 250 -19.27 0.60 9.77
N ALA A 251 -18.12 1.12 9.38
CA ALA A 251 -17.94 1.81 8.12
C ALA A 251 -18.19 0.88 6.91
N SER A 252 -17.74 -0.38 6.99
CA SER A 252 -17.93 -1.37 5.92
C SER A 252 -19.41 -1.74 5.78
N ILE A 253 -20.13 -1.96 6.89
CA ILE A 253 -21.57 -2.23 6.89
C ILE A 253 -22.33 -1.02 6.32
N LEU A 254 -22.01 0.18 6.80
CA LEU A 254 -22.67 1.41 6.34
C LEU A 254 -22.53 1.59 4.83
N ILE A 255 -21.31 1.39 4.31
CA ILE A 255 -21.02 1.58 2.88
C ILE A 255 -21.49 0.39 2.03
N SER A 256 -21.49 -0.86 2.52
CA SER A 256 -21.96 -2.00 1.73
C SER A 256 -23.48 -2.07 1.63
N LYS A 257 -24.19 -1.84 2.73
CA LYS A 257 -25.63 -2.13 2.86
C LYS A 257 -26.55 -0.95 2.65
N TYR A 258 -26.09 0.28 2.94
CA TYR A 258 -26.96 1.45 2.89
C TYR A 258 -26.65 2.35 1.68
N TYR A 259 -27.73 2.78 1.00
CA TYR A 259 -27.63 3.75 -0.09
C TYR A 259 -27.98 5.16 0.44
N PHE A 260 -27.01 6.07 0.43
CA PHE A 260 -27.17 7.45 0.85
C PHE A 260 -26.37 8.40 -0.03
N ARG A 261 -26.80 9.67 -0.10
CA ARG A 261 -26.05 10.71 -0.82
C ARG A 261 -24.72 10.96 -0.11
N GLY A 262 -23.60 10.86 -0.83
CA GLY A 262 -22.26 11.00 -0.29
C GLY A 262 -21.56 9.69 0.08
N ARG A 263 -22.16 8.51 -0.15
CA ARG A 263 -21.55 7.19 0.09
C ARG A 263 -20.16 7.08 -0.53
N GLN A 264 -20.02 7.52 -1.79
CA GLN A 264 -18.76 7.44 -2.52
C GLN A 264 -17.72 8.44 -1.98
N PHE A 265 -18.15 9.62 -1.59
CA PHE A 265 -17.31 10.60 -0.92
C PHE A 265 -16.78 10.08 0.41
N LEU A 266 -17.64 9.45 1.22
CA LEU A 266 -17.22 8.85 2.49
C LEU A 266 -16.22 7.71 2.28
N ALA A 267 -16.44 6.84 1.28
CA ALA A 267 -15.49 5.79 0.93
C ALA A 267 -14.12 6.38 0.54
N THR A 268 -14.11 7.43 -0.28
CA THR A 268 -12.88 8.14 -0.66
C THR A 268 -12.20 8.80 0.55
N LEU A 269 -12.98 9.38 1.47
CA LEU A 269 -12.46 9.98 2.70
C LEU A 269 -11.77 8.96 3.60
N ILE A 270 -12.34 7.74 3.70
CA ILE A 270 -11.73 6.62 4.44
C ILE A 270 -10.38 6.21 3.82
N ASP A 271 -10.21 6.38 2.52
CA ASP A 271 -8.99 6.03 1.82
C ASP A 271 -7.89 7.12 1.88
N ILE A 272 -8.23 8.34 2.31
CA ILE A 272 -7.26 9.45 2.42
C ILE A 272 -6.06 9.08 3.30
N PRO A 273 -6.20 8.52 4.51
CA PRO A 273 -5.06 8.17 5.36
C PRO A 273 -4.05 7.24 4.69
N PHE A 274 -4.53 6.40 3.78
CA PHE A 274 -3.68 5.49 3.02
C PHE A 274 -2.77 6.20 2.01
N SER A 275 -3.25 7.31 1.45
CA SER A 275 -2.53 8.13 0.47
C SER A 275 -1.61 9.17 1.12
N ILE A 276 -1.81 9.45 2.41
CA ILE A 276 -1.04 10.46 3.15
C ILE A 276 0.25 9.84 3.68
N SER A 277 1.36 10.56 3.50
CA SER A 277 2.62 10.20 4.16
C SER A 277 2.45 10.17 5.69
N PRO A 278 3.00 9.17 6.40
CA PRO A 278 3.06 9.19 7.86
C PRO A 278 3.69 10.47 8.44
N VAL A 279 4.62 11.07 7.71
CA VAL A 279 5.24 12.37 8.10
C VAL A 279 4.21 13.49 8.06
N ILE A 280 3.39 13.55 7.01
CA ILE A 280 2.31 14.55 6.89
C ILE A 280 1.24 14.30 7.97
N ALA A 281 0.87 13.05 8.20
CA ALA A 281 -0.06 12.69 9.28
C ALA A 281 0.47 13.18 10.64
N GLY A 282 1.74 12.90 10.96
CA GLY A 282 2.38 13.40 12.18
C GLY A 282 2.38 14.91 12.29
N LEU A 283 2.63 15.63 11.19
CA LEU A 283 2.57 17.08 11.14
C LEU A 283 1.14 17.59 11.41
N VAL A 284 0.13 17.01 10.74
CA VAL A 284 -1.29 17.36 10.95
C VAL A 284 -1.68 17.16 12.43
N PHE A 285 -1.30 16.02 13.02
CA PHE A 285 -1.56 15.76 14.44
C PHE A 285 -0.85 16.78 15.35
N SER A 286 0.40 17.13 15.04
CA SER A 286 1.14 18.14 15.82
C SER A 286 0.52 19.53 15.72
N LEU A 287 0.02 19.92 14.54
CA LEU A 287 -0.65 21.20 14.34
C LEU A 287 -2.08 21.22 14.92
N THR A 288 -2.72 20.05 15.02
CA THR A 288 -4.07 19.96 15.60
C THR A 288 -4.03 19.91 17.13
N PHE A 289 -3.24 19.00 17.69
CA PHE A 289 -3.23 18.66 19.11
C PHE A 289 -2.03 19.23 19.89
N GLY A 290 -1.08 19.86 19.20
CA GLY A 290 0.06 20.50 19.83
C GLY A 290 -0.33 21.76 20.62
N ASN A 291 0.57 22.25 21.47
CA ASN A 291 0.31 23.41 22.33
C ASN A 291 -0.12 24.66 21.57
N LEU A 292 0.35 24.85 20.34
CA LEU A 292 -0.02 25.95 19.44
C LEU A 292 -1.15 25.56 18.47
N GLY A 293 -1.66 24.34 18.57
CA GLY A 293 -2.73 23.83 17.72
C GLY A 293 -4.09 24.36 18.14
N TRP A 294 -5.05 24.29 17.22
CA TRP A 294 -6.42 24.79 17.48
C TRP A 294 -7.14 24.06 18.62
N MET A 295 -6.78 22.80 18.92
CA MET A 295 -7.27 22.06 20.10
C MET A 295 -6.32 22.19 21.30
N GLY A 296 -5.16 22.80 21.16
CA GLY A 296 -4.12 22.87 22.19
C GLY A 296 -4.60 23.52 23.48
N GLY A 297 -5.32 24.64 23.40
CA GLY A 297 -5.87 25.33 24.55
C GLY A 297 -6.89 24.50 25.34
N PHE A 298 -7.78 23.79 24.65
CA PHE A 298 -8.76 22.89 25.25
C PHE A 298 -8.08 21.71 25.97
N LEU A 299 -7.09 21.11 25.33
CA LEU A 299 -6.36 19.95 25.87
C LEU A 299 -5.54 20.35 27.11
N GLN A 300 -4.90 21.52 27.08
CA GLN A 300 -4.15 22.04 28.22
C GLN A 300 -5.06 22.33 29.42
N ALA A 301 -6.25 22.90 29.18
CA ALA A 301 -7.23 23.18 30.25
C ALA A 301 -7.69 21.88 30.95
N HIS A 302 -7.65 20.73 30.25
CA HIS A 302 -8.03 19.44 30.81
C HIS A 302 -6.84 18.55 31.20
N ASN A 303 -5.61 19.07 31.21
CA ASN A 303 -4.37 18.32 31.47
C ASN A 303 -4.19 17.08 30.56
N VAL A 304 -4.69 17.12 29.32
CA VAL A 304 -4.55 16.04 28.35
C VAL A 304 -3.38 16.32 27.43
N LYS A 305 -2.36 15.47 27.47
CA LYS A 305 -1.18 15.56 26.59
C LYS A 305 -1.29 14.48 25.49
N ILE A 306 -1.41 14.92 24.24
CA ILE A 306 -1.50 14.03 23.07
C ILE A 306 -0.15 13.98 22.35
N VAL A 307 0.40 15.12 21.95
CA VAL A 307 1.67 15.19 21.20
C VAL A 307 2.84 14.81 22.11
N PHE A 308 3.76 14.01 21.59
CA PHE A 308 4.87 13.40 22.35
C PHE A 308 4.42 12.56 23.55
N ALA A 309 3.23 11.94 23.47
CA ALA A 309 2.67 11.07 24.49
C ALA A 309 2.03 9.84 23.86
N VAL A 310 1.75 8.83 24.68
CA VAL A 310 1.17 7.54 24.24
C VAL A 310 -0.13 7.72 23.45
N PRO A 311 -1.09 8.59 23.86
CA PRO A 311 -2.31 8.80 23.09
C PRO A 311 -2.06 9.29 21.67
N GLY A 312 -1.05 10.13 21.45
CA GLY A 312 -0.67 10.60 20.11
C GLY A 312 -0.16 9.47 19.21
N VAL A 313 0.63 8.56 19.74
CA VAL A 313 1.10 7.38 19.01
C VAL A 313 -0.09 6.50 18.61
N ILE A 314 -1.03 6.25 19.53
CA ILE A 314 -2.22 5.45 19.26
C ILE A 314 -3.08 6.11 18.18
N LEU A 315 -3.37 7.41 18.30
CA LEU A 315 -4.18 8.17 17.33
C LEU A 315 -3.55 8.17 15.94
N ALA A 316 -2.24 8.41 15.84
CA ALA A 316 -1.52 8.37 14.57
C ALA A 316 -1.55 6.97 13.95
N THR A 317 -1.42 5.92 14.77
CA THR A 317 -1.51 4.52 14.31
C THR A 317 -2.93 4.21 13.83
N ILE A 318 -3.97 4.58 14.58
CA ILE A 318 -5.38 4.44 14.17
C ILE A 318 -5.59 5.09 12.80
N PHE A 319 -5.18 6.35 12.65
CA PHE A 319 -5.37 7.10 11.42
C PHE A 319 -4.74 6.41 10.21
N VAL A 320 -3.47 6.01 10.32
CA VAL A 320 -2.74 5.39 9.20
C VAL A 320 -3.26 3.99 8.86
N THR A 321 -3.74 3.23 9.87
CA THR A 321 -4.12 1.82 9.68
C THR A 321 -5.62 1.59 9.54
N PHE A 322 -6.47 2.61 9.76
CA PHE A 322 -7.92 2.52 9.62
C PHE A 322 -8.41 1.97 8.27
N PRO A 323 -7.87 2.42 7.11
CA PRO A 323 -8.32 1.95 5.81
C PRO A 323 -8.11 0.45 5.57
N PHE A 324 -7.15 -0.18 6.26
CA PHE A 324 -6.87 -1.61 6.04
C PHE A 324 -8.06 -2.50 6.42
N VAL A 325 -8.65 -2.28 7.59
CA VAL A 325 -9.81 -3.06 8.06
C VAL A 325 -11.01 -2.85 7.13
N PHE A 326 -11.26 -1.59 6.77
CA PHE A 326 -12.35 -1.25 5.85
C PHE A 326 -12.21 -1.93 4.48
N ARG A 327 -11.02 -1.91 3.90
CA ARG A 327 -10.74 -2.47 2.57
C ARG A 327 -10.81 -3.98 2.52
N GLU A 328 -10.47 -4.67 3.60
CA GLU A 328 -10.57 -6.13 3.66
C GLU A 328 -12.03 -6.57 3.86
N LEU A 329 -12.81 -5.84 4.62
CA LEU A 329 -14.19 -6.22 4.93
C LEU A 329 -15.20 -5.82 3.84
N LEU A 330 -15.01 -4.68 3.19
CA LEU A 330 -15.97 -4.15 2.21
C LEU A 330 -16.27 -5.12 1.06
N PRO A 331 -15.28 -5.74 0.38
CA PRO A 331 -15.55 -6.69 -0.69
C PRO A 331 -16.27 -7.96 -0.21
N VAL A 332 -15.95 -8.42 0.99
CA VAL A 332 -16.60 -9.60 1.59
C VAL A 332 -18.09 -9.33 1.83
N LEU A 333 -18.41 -8.18 2.44
CA LEU A 333 -19.79 -7.78 2.71
C LEU A 333 -20.58 -7.49 1.41
N GLN A 334 -19.92 -6.96 0.38
CA GLN A 334 -20.55 -6.76 -0.93
C GLN A 334 -20.81 -8.08 -1.66
N ALA A 335 -19.94 -9.09 -1.49
CA ALA A 335 -20.09 -10.40 -2.11
C ALA A 335 -21.18 -11.27 -1.44
N GLN A 336 -21.48 -11.06 -0.15
CA GLN A 336 -22.51 -11.81 0.56
C GLN A 336 -23.94 -11.46 0.11
N GLY A 337 -24.14 -10.32 -0.56
CA GLY A 337 -25.47 -9.91 -1.00
C GLY A 337 -26.44 -9.64 0.15
N LYS A 338 -27.71 -9.42 -0.18
CA LYS A 338 -28.81 -9.28 0.79
C LYS A 338 -29.54 -10.59 1.07
N GLU A 339 -29.28 -11.62 0.27
CA GLU A 339 -30.02 -12.89 0.30
C GLU A 339 -29.92 -13.61 1.67
N VAL A 340 -28.81 -13.46 2.37
CA VAL A 340 -28.59 -14.09 3.68
C VAL A 340 -29.38 -13.36 4.78
N GLU A 341 -29.67 -12.07 4.62
CA GLU A 341 -30.45 -11.26 5.59
C GLU A 341 -31.95 -11.34 5.34
N GLU A 342 -32.36 -11.53 4.08
CA GLU A 342 -33.75 -11.73 3.73
C GLU A 342 -34.24 -13.16 4.11
N ALA A 343 -33.30 -14.09 4.31
CA ALA A 343 -33.57 -15.46 4.74
C ALA A 343 -33.58 -15.66 6.27
N ALA A 344 -33.15 -14.68 7.07
CA ALA A 344 -33.10 -14.71 8.53
C ALA A 344 -34.23 -13.92 9.15
#